data_2980ad33544444921385d3370736db22
#
_entry.id   2980ad33544444921385d3370736db22
#
_cell.length_a   1.000
_cell.length_b   1.000
_cell.length_c   1.000
_cell.angle_alpha   90.00
_cell.angle_beta   90.00
_cell.angle_gamma   90.00
#
_symmetry.space_group_name_H-M   'P 1'
#
loop_
_entity.id
_entity.type
_entity.pdbx_description
1 polymer ?
#
loop_
_entity_poly.entity_id
_entity_poly.type
_entity_poly.pdbx_seq_one_letter_code
_entity_poly.pdbx_strand_id
1 'polypeptide(L)'
;MRRPRARDACCSVTRCCRYALKTFSTVILVGSTGCGKTTQIPQYVQEAGWCEGGRVCVVTQPRRVAAIAVAQRVADELGVKLGDGVGYCVRFDDKTHPVKTRIKFCTDGLLLRELMQDPLLSKCGCCYLRPHPRAHCPCTPQIQRRHGR
;
A
#
# COMPACT_ATOMS: atom_id res chain seq x y z
N MET A 1 -23.79 13.00 11.44
CA MET A 1 -22.85 14.01 10.90
C MET A 1 -21.63 13.28 10.35
N ARG A 2 -21.46 13.22 9.04
CA ARG A 2 -20.27 12.63 8.41
C ARG A 2 -19.12 13.62 8.59
N ARG A 3 -18.01 13.20 9.22
CA ARG A 3 -16.79 14.00 9.27
C ARG A 3 -16.32 14.30 7.84
N PRO A 4 -15.91 15.53 7.52
CA PRO A 4 -15.38 15.84 6.19
C PRO A 4 -14.21 14.91 5.91
N ARG A 5 -14.24 14.26 4.77
CA ARG A 5 -13.15 13.39 4.32
C ARG A 5 -11.92 14.28 4.17
N ALA A 6 -10.77 13.82 4.65
CA ALA A 6 -9.48 14.49 4.48
C ALA A 6 -9.08 14.72 3.00
N ARG A 7 -10.01 14.47 2.07
CA ARG A 7 -9.89 14.64 0.61
C ARG A 7 -9.77 16.09 0.17
N ASP A 8 -10.26 17.04 0.97
CA ASP A 8 -10.38 18.44 0.51
C ASP A 8 -9.11 19.25 0.68
N ALA A 9 -8.15 18.78 1.47
CA ALA A 9 -6.95 19.56 1.79
C ALA A 9 -5.74 19.31 0.86
N CYS A 10 -5.80 18.38 -0.10
CA CYS A 10 -4.62 18.04 -0.89
C CYS A 10 -4.87 17.61 -2.34
N CYS A 11 -5.72 18.33 -3.06
CA CYS A 11 -5.96 18.07 -4.48
C CYS A 11 -4.66 18.09 -5.32
N SER A 12 -3.72 18.95 -4.99
CA SER A 12 -2.41 19.04 -5.65
C SER A 12 -1.52 17.83 -5.37
N VAL A 13 -1.44 17.38 -4.11
CA VAL A 13 -0.61 16.22 -3.72
C VAL A 13 -1.17 14.93 -4.31
N THR A 14 -2.49 14.75 -4.29
CA THR A 14 -3.15 13.58 -4.90
C THR A 14 -2.86 13.50 -6.40
N ARG A 15 -2.95 14.61 -7.11
CA ARG A 15 -2.66 14.68 -8.55
C ARG A 15 -1.20 14.40 -8.85
N CYS A 16 -0.29 14.96 -8.06
CA CYS A 16 1.14 14.74 -8.18
C CYS A 16 1.51 13.28 -7.90
N CYS A 17 0.95 12.67 -6.86
CA CYS A 17 1.16 11.25 -6.54
C CYS A 17 0.65 10.34 -7.67
N ARG A 18 -0.54 10.60 -8.20
CA ARG A 18 -1.10 9.83 -9.33
C ARG A 18 -0.23 9.92 -10.58
N TYR A 19 0.25 11.11 -10.91
CA TYR A 19 1.16 11.31 -12.03
C TYR A 19 2.48 10.57 -11.82
N ALA A 20 3.11 10.75 -10.67
CA ALA A 20 4.38 10.11 -10.34
C ALA A 20 4.28 8.58 -10.39
N LEU A 21 3.23 7.98 -9.83
CA LEU A 21 2.99 6.55 -9.86
C LEU A 21 2.78 6.00 -11.29
N LYS A 22 2.17 6.78 -12.18
CA LYS A 22 1.99 6.38 -13.59
C LYS A 22 3.28 6.46 -14.41
N THR A 23 4.16 7.39 -14.05
CA THR A 23 5.35 7.71 -14.84
C THR A 23 6.58 6.93 -14.39
N PHE A 24 6.68 6.65 -13.09
CA PHE A 24 7.88 6.04 -12.49
C PHE A 24 7.54 4.70 -11.85
N SER A 25 8.43 3.73 -12.02
CA SER A 25 8.34 2.40 -11.39
C SER A 25 8.54 2.46 -9.87
N THR A 26 9.25 3.46 -9.38
CA THR A 26 9.54 3.68 -7.96
C THR A 26 9.36 5.15 -7.61
N VAL A 27 8.60 5.43 -6.56
CA VAL A 27 8.32 6.79 -6.07
C VAL A 27 8.65 6.87 -4.58
N ILE A 28 9.47 7.83 -4.19
CA ILE A 28 9.79 8.11 -2.79
C ILE A 28 8.92 9.29 -2.32
N LEU A 29 8.09 9.03 -1.32
CA LEU A 29 7.17 10.02 -0.76
C LEU A 29 7.69 10.51 0.60
N VAL A 30 8.07 11.77 0.65
CA VAL A 30 8.54 12.43 1.86
C VAL A 30 7.45 13.35 2.41
N GLY A 31 7.24 13.32 3.71
CA GLY A 31 6.26 14.19 4.37
C GLY A 31 6.29 14.00 5.88
N SER A 32 5.75 14.95 6.63
CA SER A 32 5.69 14.93 8.09
C SER A 32 4.98 13.67 8.62
N THR A 33 5.33 13.27 9.84
CA THR A 33 4.61 12.19 10.53
C THR A 33 3.17 12.63 10.79
N GLY A 34 2.22 11.71 10.57
CA GLY A 34 0.79 12.00 10.78
C GLY A 34 0.07 12.66 9.60
N CYS A 35 0.75 13.06 8.53
CA CYS A 35 0.09 13.68 7.35
C CYS A 35 -0.74 12.70 6.49
N GLY A 36 -1.00 11.50 6.97
CA GLY A 36 -1.90 10.55 6.32
C GLY A 36 -1.29 9.70 5.20
N LYS A 37 0.04 9.70 5.00
CA LYS A 37 0.67 8.90 3.91
C LYS A 37 0.21 7.46 3.90
N THR A 38 0.27 6.79 5.02
CA THR A 38 -0.03 5.37 5.14
C THR A 38 -1.51 5.05 4.96
N THR A 39 -2.40 5.99 5.26
CA THR A 39 -3.84 5.80 5.11
C THR A 39 -4.35 6.26 3.75
N GLN A 40 -3.82 7.36 3.20
CA GLN A 40 -4.37 7.98 1.99
C GLN A 40 -3.76 7.42 0.69
N ILE A 41 -2.44 7.16 0.68
CA ILE A 41 -1.77 6.71 -0.55
C ILE A 41 -2.32 5.38 -1.08
N PRO A 42 -2.56 4.35 -0.25
CA PRO A 42 -3.17 3.11 -0.73
C PRO A 42 -4.56 3.32 -1.33
N GLN A 43 -5.33 4.26 -0.80
CA GLN A 43 -6.64 4.60 -1.35
C GLN A 43 -6.49 5.27 -2.73
N TYR A 44 -5.52 6.18 -2.90
CA TYR A 44 -5.24 6.81 -4.19
C TYR A 44 -4.75 5.81 -5.24
N VAL A 45 -3.94 4.83 -4.84
CA VAL A 45 -3.48 3.74 -5.70
C VAL A 45 -4.67 2.90 -6.17
N GLN A 46 -5.58 2.55 -5.27
CA GLN A 46 -6.80 1.83 -5.59
C GLN A 46 -7.71 2.64 -6.54
N GLU A 47 -7.94 3.92 -6.23
CA GLU A 47 -8.76 4.82 -7.06
C GLU A 47 -8.15 5.06 -8.45
N ALA A 48 -6.83 4.94 -8.58
CA ALA A 48 -6.12 5.05 -9.85
C ALA A 48 -6.21 3.79 -10.73
N GLY A 49 -6.89 2.71 -10.27
CA GLY A 49 -7.09 1.48 -11.02
C GLY A 49 -5.94 0.46 -10.90
N TRP A 50 -4.94 0.69 -10.06
CA TRP A 50 -3.80 -0.22 -9.93
C TRP A 50 -4.14 -1.57 -9.30
N CYS A 51 -5.30 -1.66 -8.65
CA CYS A 51 -5.81 -2.87 -8.03
C CYS A 51 -6.84 -3.61 -8.92
N GLU A 52 -6.96 -3.26 -10.19
CA GLU A 52 -7.83 -3.95 -11.15
C GLU A 52 -7.23 -5.29 -11.59
N GLY A 53 -8.08 -6.17 -12.15
CA GLY A 53 -7.64 -7.51 -12.60
C GLY A 53 -7.21 -8.44 -11.47
N GLY A 54 -7.76 -8.28 -10.25
CA GLY A 54 -7.43 -9.13 -9.11
C GLY A 54 -6.13 -8.77 -8.39
N ARG A 55 -5.48 -7.68 -8.78
CA ARG A 55 -4.26 -7.19 -8.10
C ARG A 55 -4.57 -6.48 -6.80
N VAL A 56 -3.60 -6.47 -5.90
CA VAL A 56 -3.72 -5.92 -4.55
C VAL A 56 -2.63 -4.87 -4.31
N CYS A 57 -2.99 -3.76 -3.69
CA CYS A 57 -2.02 -2.82 -3.13
C CYS A 57 -1.54 -3.35 -1.78
N VAL A 58 -0.28 -3.71 -1.68
CA VAL A 58 0.32 -4.21 -0.44
C VAL A 58 0.99 -3.07 0.32
N VAL A 59 0.68 -2.95 1.60
CA VAL A 59 1.21 -1.91 2.49
C VAL A 59 1.91 -2.56 3.67
N THR A 60 3.21 -2.31 3.84
CA THR A 60 3.93 -2.89 4.97
C THR A 60 3.92 -2.00 6.21
N GLN A 61 3.92 -2.65 7.35
CA GLN A 61 4.05 -2.03 8.66
C GLN A 61 5.02 -2.86 9.52
N PRO A 62 5.92 -2.20 10.29
CA PRO A 62 6.91 -2.93 11.08
C PRO A 62 6.30 -3.69 12.27
N ARG A 63 5.13 -3.27 12.74
CA ARG A 63 4.46 -3.84 13.92
C ARG A 63 3.10 -4.41 13.56
N ARG A 64 2.78 -5.60 14.08
CA ARG A 64 1.49 -6.28 13.88
C ARG A 64 0.30 -5.39 14.26
N VAL A 65 0.36 -4.80 15.45
CA VAL A 65 -0.70 -3.92 15.96
C VAL A 65 -0.92 -2.72 15.05
N ALA A 66 0.15 -2.14 14.49
CA ALA A 66 0.04 -1.03 13.56
C ALA A 66 -0.62 -1.45 12.23
N ALA A 67 -0.28 -2.62 11.70
CA ALA A 67 -0.91 -3.15 10.48
C ALA A 67 -2.42 -3.31 10.66
N ILE A 68 -2.85 -3.91 11.77
CA ILE A 68 -4.27 -4.11 12.10
C ILE A 68 -4.99 -2.77 12.28
N ALA A 69 -4.44 -1.87 13.09
CA ALA A 69 -5.06 -0.59 13.40
C ALA A 69 -5.21 0.31 12.17
N VAL A 70 -4.18 0.34 11.29
CA VAL A 70 -4.25 1.13 10.05
C VAL A 70 -5.22 0.51 9.06
N ALA A 71 -5.26 -0.83 8.94
CA ALA A 71 -6.22 -1.53 8.09
C ALA A 71 -7.66 -1.22 8.51
N GLN A 72 -7.96 -1.30 9.82
CA GLN A 72 -9.27 -0.96 10.36
C GLN A 72 -9.64 0.50 10.04
N ARG A 73 -8.73 1.43 10.30
CA ARG A 73 -8.95 2.85 10.02
C ARG A 73 -9.23 3.12 8.54
N VAL A 74 -8.49 2.50 7.63
CA VAL A 74 -8.71 2.67 6.18
C VAL A 74 -10.04 2.04 5.76
N ALA A 75 -10.42 0.89 6.33
CA ALA A 75 -11.71 0.27 6.09
C ALA A 75 -12.85 1.20 6.54
N ASP A 76 -12.74 1.82 7.72
CA ASP A 76 -13.72 2.77 8.24
C ASP A 76 -13.81 4.05 7.37
N GLU A 77 -12.65 4.56 6.91
CA GLU A 77 -12.60 5.73 6.01
C GLU A 77 -13.27 5.46 4.65
N LEU A 78 -13.13 4.24 4.13
CA LEU A 78 -13.75 3.80 2.88
C LEU A 78 -15.21 3.36 3.06
N GLY A 79 -15.66 3.12 4.31
CA GLY A 79 -16.98 2.61 4.61
C GLY A 79 -17.18 1.15 4.18
N VAL A 80 -16.09 0.34 4.18
CA VAL A 80 -16.11 -1.08 3.84
C VAL A 80 -15.84 -1.93 5.08
N LYS A 81 -16.35 -3.17 5.07
CA LYS A 81 -16.04 -4.13 6.13
C LYS A 81 -14.59 -4.58 6.02
N LEU A 82 -13.90 -4.64 7.17
CA LEU A 82 -12.55 -5.19 7.24
C LEU A 82 -12.54 -6.67 6.81
N GLY A 83 -11.64 -7.01 5.87
CA GLY A 83 -11.58 -8.31 5.20
C GLY A 83 -12.17 -8.28 3.78
N ASP A 84 -13.07 -7.34 3.45
CA ASP A 84 -13.60 -7.20 2.09
C ASP A 84 -12.66 -6.34 1.21
N GLY A 85 -12.92 -5.05 1.07
CA GLY A 85 -12.10 -4.15 0.23
C GLY A 85 -10.72 -3.87 0.82
N VAL A 86 -10.63 -3.78 2.14
CA VAL A 86 -9.40 -3.58 2.91
C VAL A 86 -9.22 -4.74 3.87
N GLY A 87 -8.03 -5.30 3.91
CA GLY A 87 -7.70 -6.39 4.82
C GLY A 87 -6.30 -6.27 5.38
N TYR A 88 -5.96 -7.18 6.28
CA TYR A 88 -4.61 -7.31 6.81
C TYR A 88 -4.20 -8.78 6.90
N CYS A 89 -2.90 -8.99 6.80
CA CYS A 89 -2.30 -10.29 7.03
C CYS A 89 -1.09 -10.12 7.96
N VAL A 90 -1.18 -10.70 9.15
CA VAL A 90 -0.10 -10.71 10.14
C VAL A 90 0.10 -12.12 10.64
N ARG A 91 1.23 -12.38 11.33
CA ARG A 91 1.52 -13.74 11.84
C ARG A 91 0.37 -14.24 12.71
N PHE A 92 -0.20 -15.40 12.34
CA PHE A 92 -1.33 -16.09 12.97
C PHE A 92 -2.70 -15.40 12.87
N ASP A 93 -2.82 -14.31 12.11
CA ASP A 93 -4.11 -13.65 11.91
C ASP A 93 -4.18 -13.05 10.51
N ASP A 94 -5.13 -13.51 9.71
CA ASP A 94 -5.37 -13.06 8.34
C ASP A 94 -6.85 -12.72 8.18
N LYS A 95 -7.10 -11.47 7.83
CA LYS A 95 -8.42 -10.98 7.45
C LYS A 95 -8.36 -10.37 6.05
N THR A 96 -8.14 -11.23 5.07
CA THR A 96 -8.18 -10.87 3.66
C THR A 96 -9.16 -11.77 2.91
N HIS A 97 -9.80 -11.24 1.89
CA HIS A 97 -10.63 -12.02 0.97
C HIS A 97 -9.89 -12.12 -0.38
N PRO A 98 -9.67 -13.34 -0.92
CA PRO A 98 -8.81 -13.56 -2.09
C PRO A 98 -9.24 -12.79 -3.34
N VAL A 99 -10.54 -12.46 -3.46
CA VAL A 99 -11.10 -11.78 -4.64
C VAL A 99 -11.45 -10.33 -4.36
N LYS A 100 -11.94 -10.00 -3.16
CA LYS A 100 -12.47 -8.67 -2.84
C LYS A 100 -11.43 -7.71 -2.30
N THR A 101 -10.42 -8.19 -1.56
CA THR A 101 -9.42 -7.33 -0.95
C THR A 101 -8.57 -6.64 -2.02
N ARG A 102 -8.56 -5.31 -1.98
CA ARG A 102 -7.80 -4.45 -2.88
C ARG A 102 -6.61 -3.79 -2.19
N ILE A 103 -6.72 -3.56 -0.90
CA ILE A 103 -5.64 -3.02 -0.06
C ILE A 103 -5.35 -4.03 1.04
N LYS A 104 -4.11 -4.53 1.09
CA LYS A 104 -3.65 -5.48 2.09
C LYS A 104 -2.54 -4.87 2.95
N PHE A 105 -2.79 -4.76 4.25
CA PHE A 105 -1.75 -4.39 5.21
C PHE A 105 -1.07 -5.63 5.74
N CYS A 106 0.25 -5.66 5.77
CA CYS A 106 1.00 -6.80 6.29
C CYS A 106 2.26 -6.33 7.04
N THR A 107 2.92 -7.27 7.72
CA THR A 107 4.23 -7.01 8.30
C THR A 107 5.33 -7.26 7.27
N ASP A 108 6.48 -6.58 7.43
CA ASP A 108 7.62 -6.71 6.51
C ASP A 108 8.08 -8.17 6.36
N GLY A 109 8.09 -8.93 7.46
CA GLY A 109 8.48 -10.34 7.44
C GLY A 109 7.51 -11.25 6.65
N LEU A 110 6.23 -10.89 6.59
CA LEU A 110 5.27 -11.63 5.76
C LEU A 110 5.43 -11.32 4.28
N LEU A 111 5.67 -10.05 3.94
CA LEU A 111 5.97 -9.69 2.56
C LEU A 111 7.24 -10.38 2.06
N LEU A 112 8.29 -10.45 2.89
CA LEU A 112 9.50 -11.20 2.55
C LEU A 112 9.22 -12.68 2.29
N ARG A 113 8.34 -13.30 3.08
CA ARG A 113 7.93 -14.69 2.85
C ARG A 113 7.16 -14.85 1.53
N GLU A 114 6.26 -13.92 1.20
CA GLU A 114 5.57 -13.92 -0.09
C GLU A 114 6.55 -13.76 -1.25
N LEU A 115 7.54 -12.89 -1.13
CA LEU A 115 8.61 -12.71 -2.12
C LEU A 115 9.45 -13.98 -2.33
N MET A 116 9.65 -14.80 -1.31
CA MET A 116 10.35 -16.08 -1.45
C MET A 116 9.52 -17.11 -2.25
N GLN A 117 8.21 -17.01 -2.24
CA GLN A 117 7.30 -17.90 -2.98
C GLN A 117 6.98 -17.35 -4.38
N ASP A 118 6.80 -16.05 -4.50
CA ASP A 118 6.53 -15.32 -5.74
C ASP A 118 7.45 -14.09 -5.82
N PRO A 119 8.67 -14.24 -6.38
CA PRO A 119 9.63 -13.14 -6.48
C PRO A 119 9.15 -11.94 -7.31
N LEU A 120 8.19 -12.16 -8.19
CA LEU A 120 7.62 -11.10 -9.04
C LEU A 120 6.41 -10.43 -8.39
N LEU A 121 5.91 -10.95 -7.25
CA LEU A 121 4.69 -10.48 -6.61
C LEU A 121 3.55 -10.30 -7.63
N SER A 122 3.28 -11.34 -8.43
CA SER A 122 2.39 -11.30 -9.59
C SER A 122 0.99 -10.77 -9.29
N LYS A 123 0.53 -10.96 -8.05
CA LYS A 123 -0.76 -10.46 -7.56
C LYS A 123 -0.68 -9.04 -6.98
N CYS A 124 0.51 -8.44 -6.93
CA CYS A 124 0.69 -7.11 -6.39
C CYS A 124 0.63 -6.07 -7.52
N GLY A 125 -0.31 -5.15 -7.43
CA GLY A 125 -0.38 -4.00 -8.34
C GLY A 125 0.54 -2.86 -7.94
N CYS A 126 0.77 -2.71 -6.62
CA CYS A 126 1.64 -1.70 -6.05
C CYS A 126 2.08 -2.14 -4.64
N CYS A 127 3.36 -2.00 -4.34
CA CYS A 127 3.88 -2.17 -2.98
C CYS A 127 4.21 -0.82 -2.37
N TYR A 128 3.57 -0.49 -1.25
CA TYR A 128 3.92 0.64 -0.43
C TYR A 128 4.75 0.16 0.76
N LEU A 129 6.06 0.35 0.67
CA LEU A 129 7.00 -0.04 1.72
C LEU A 129 7.23 1.16 2.65
N ARG A 130 7.00 0.97 3.95
CA ARG A 130 7.39 1.96 4.94
C ARG A 130 8.87 1.74 5.31
N PRO A 131 9.76 2.69 5.04
CA PRO A 131 11.16 2.54 5.43
C PRO A 131 11.26 2.43 6.96
N HIS A 132 11.90 1.38 7.42
CA HIS A 132 12.25 1.22 8.84
C HIS A 132 13.49 2.10 9.12
N PRO A 133 13.55 2.86 10.24
CA PRO A 133 14.67 3.74 10.54
C PRO A 133 16.04 3.05 10.64
N ARG A 134 16.07 1.72 10.73
CA ARG A 134 17.27 0.89 10.86
C ARG A 134 17.44 -0.15 9.75
N ALA A 135 16.60 -0.17 8.75
CA ALA A 135 16.71 -1.12 7.66
C ALA A 135 17.27 -0.40 6.41
N HIS A 136 18.52 -0.69 6.06
CA HIS A 136 18.91 -0.64 4.67
C HIS A 136 17.98 -1.61 3.94
N CYS A 137 17.06 -1.07 3.14
CA CYS A 137 16.18 -1.89 2.31
C CYS A 137 17.06 -2.61 1.27
N PRO A 138 17.20 -3.92 1.31
CA PRO A 138 17.96 -4.65 0.28
C PRO A 138 17.20 -4.70 -1.05
N CYS A 139 15.96 -4.20 -1.08
CA CYS A 139 15.10 -4.13 -2.25
C CYS A 139 15.14 -2.73 -2.88
N THR A 140 16.29 -2.08 -2.96
CA THR A 140 16.45 -1.00 -3.92
C THR A 140 16.64 -1.70 -5.28
N PRO A 141 15.63 -1.74 -6.17
CA PRO A 141 15.86 -2.25 -7.50
C PRO A 141 16.91 -1.33 -8.12
N GLN A 142 18.06 -1.84 -8.41
CA GLN A 142 18.98 -1.19 -9.32
C GLN A 142 18.20 -1.04 -10.62
N ILE A 143 17.87 0.21 -10.99
CA ILE A 143 17.24 0.52 -12.26
C ILE A 143 18.24 0.21 -13.35
N GLN A 144 18.28 -1.02 -13.83
CA GLN A 144 18.89 -1.32 -15.11
C GLN A 144 17.96 -0.74 -16.18
N ARG A 145 18.32 0.43 -16.67
CA ARG A 145 17.76 0.98 -17.91
C ARG A 145 18.09 0.00 -19.03
N ARG A 146 17.16 -0.86 -19.42
CA ARG A 146 17.23 -1.50 -20.72
C ARG A 146 16.93 -0.42 -21.75
N HIS A 147 17.99 0.13 -22.35
CA HIS A 147 17.87 0.82 -23.63
C HIS A 147 17.49 -0.25 -24.65
N GLY A 148 16.21 -0.27 -25.04
CA GLY A 148 15.78 -0.97 -26.22
C GLY A 148 16.20 -0.14 -27.43
N ARG A 149 16.96 -0.75 -28.31
CA ARG A 149 17.15 -0.30 -29.71
C ARG A 149 15.89 -0.64 -30.49
#